data_76613feb7e3a4a12edc7b06fba8fa2fb
#
_entry.id   76613feb7e3a4a12edc7b06fba8fa2fb
#
_cell.length_a   1.000
_cell.length_b   1.000
_cell.length_c   1.000
_cell.angle_alpha   90.00
_cell.angle_beta   90.00
_cell.angle_gamma   90.00
#
_symmetry.space_group_name_H-M   'P 1'
#
loop_
_entity.id
_entity.type
_entity.pdbx_description
1 polymer ?
#
loop_
_entity_poly.entity_id
_entity_poly.type
_entity_poly.pdbx_seq_one_letter_code
_entity_poly.pdbx_strand_id
1 'polypeptide(L)'
;MILIIDDDSSIRTSLSFLLKRAGYQVATVPGPEEALRLMRAETFELILMDMNFSLATSGEEGLRLLREVKVFQPHVPVILMTAWGSIQLAVQGMQAGRLTS
;
A
#
# COMPACT_ATOMS: atom_id res chain seq x y z
N MET A 1 -11.15 -1.47 -4.28
CA MET A 1 -10.48 -0.27 -3.74
C MET A 1 -9.03 -0.56 -3.41
N ILE A 2 -8.14 0.36 -3.71
CA ILE A 2 -6.71 0.24 -3.41
C ILE A 2 -6.41 1.09 -2.18
N LEU A 3 -5.67 0.54 -1.23
CA LEU A 3 -5.26 1.26 -0.04
C LEU A 3 -3.80 1.68 -0.16
N ILE A 4 -3.53 2.95 0.09
CA ILE A 4 -2.17 3.50 0.11
C ILE A 4 -1.83 3.88 1.55
N ILE A 5 -0.75 3.32 2.06
CA ILE A 5 -0.26 3.58 3.42
C ILE A 5 1.10 4.26 3.31
N ASP A 6 1.15 5.55 3.57
CA ASP A 6 2.38 6.33 3.47
C ASP A 6 2.24 7.57 4.34
N ASP A 7 3.27 7.91 5.08
CA ASP A 7 3.24 9.10 5.93
C ASP A 7 3.48 10.40 5.15
N ASP A 8 3.94 10.31 3.92
CA ASP A 8 4.17 11.48 3.07
C ASP A 8 2.91 11.84 2.30
N SER A 9 2.33 13.01 2.60
CA SER A 9 1.10 13.45 1.96
C SER A 9 1.27 13.68 0.46
N SER A 10 2.44 14.09 0.02
CA SER A 10 2.71 14.30 -1.41
C SER A 10 2.65 12.98 -2.17
N ILE A 11 3.20 11.93 -1.59
CA ILE A 11 3.19 10.62 -2.21
C ILE A 11 1.75 10.08 -2.24
N ARG A 12 1.02 10.21 -1.14
CA ARG A 12 -0.38 9.79 -1.12
C ARG A 12 -1.20 10.48 -2.20
N THR A 13 -1.04 11.80 -2.32
CA THR A 13 -1.78 12.58 -3.31
C THR A 13 -1.40 12.16 -4.73
N SER A 14 -0.11 12.04 -5.01
CA SER A 14 0.37 11.68 -6.35
C SER A 14 -0.08 10.29 -6.77
N LEU A 15 0.07 9.31 -5.89
CA LEU A 15 -0.34 7.95 -6.18
C LEU A 15 -1.85 7.85 -6.33
N SER A 16 -2.58 8.52 -5.46
CA SER A 16 -4.04 8.53 -5.54
C SER A 16 -4.50 9.09 -6.88
N PHE A 17 -3.88 10.17 -7.33
CA PHE A 17 -4.21 10.77 -8.61
C PHE A 17 -3.97 9.81 -9.77
N LEU A 18 -2.79 9.17 -9.77
CA LEU A 18 -2.44 8.23 -10.83
C LEU A 18 -3.38 7.03 -10.88
N LEU A 19 -3.70 6.48 -9.73
CA LEU A 19 -4.55 5.29 -9.67
C LEU A 19 -5.99 5.62 -10.01
N LYS A 20 -6.48 6.77 -9.58
CA LYS A 20 -7.84 7.21 -9.95
C LYS A 20 -7.95 7.43 -11.46
N ARG A 21 -6.92 8.00 -12.07
CA ARG A 21 -6.90 8.18 -13.52
C ARG A 21 -6.93 6.83 -14.25
N ALA A 22 -6.36 5.80 -13.64
CA ALA A 22 -6.38 4.47 -14.21
C ALA A 22 -7.69 3.72 -13.96
N GLY A 23 -8.65 4.36 -13.28
CA GLY A 23 -9.97 3.79 -13.09
C GLY A 23 -10.18 3.09 -11.74
N TYR A 24 -9.26 3.22 -10.81
CA TYR A 24 -9.38 2.57 -9.50
C TYR A 24 -9.94 3.50 -8.46
N GLN A 25 -10.65 2.93 -7.50
CA GLN A 25 -11.01 3.64 -6.29
C GLN A 25 -9.85 3.52 -5.31
N VAL A 26 -9.56 4.60 -4.60
CA VAL A 26 -8.37 4.69 -3.75
C VAL A 26 -8.75 5.26 -2.38
N ALA A 27 -8.21 4.65 -1.33
CA ALA A 27 -8.22 5.21 0.01
C ALA A 27 -6.77 5.43 0.43
N THR A 28 -6.50 6.49 1.15
CA THR A 28 -5.15 6.80 1.62
C THR A 28 -5.14 7.00 3.12
N VAL A 29 -4.10 6.50 3.78
CA VAL A 29 -3.92 6.66 5.22
C VAL A 29 -2.47 6.97 5.52
N PRO A 30 -2.20 7.73 6.61
CA PRO A 30 -0.83 8.12 6.92
C PRO A 30 -0.03 7.07 7.70
N GLY A 31 -0.68 6.07 8.26
CA GLY A 31 0.04 5.13 9.10
C GLY A 31 -0.76 3.87 9.41
N PRO A 32 -0.14 3.00 10.23
CA PRO A 32 -0.70 1.67 10.47
C PRO A 32 -2.02 1.65 11.22
N GLU A 33 -2.23 2.55 12.16
CA GLU A 33 -3.47 2.53 12.95
C GLU A 33 -4.70 2.78 12.08
N GLU A 34 -4.61 3.79 11.23
CA GLU A 34 -5.69 4.12 10.31
C GLU A 34 -5.90 3.02 9.28
N ALA A 35 -4.79 2.43 8.83
CA ALA A 35 -4.85 1.32 7.88
C ALA A 35 -5.63 0.14 8.45
N LEU A 36 -5.30 -0.26 9.67
CA LEU A 36 -5.97 -1.39 10.31
C LEU A 36 -7.44 -1.09 10.58
N ARG A 37 -7.75 0.16 10.93
CA ARG A 37 -9.14 0.57 11.13
C ARG A 37 -9.95 0.43 9.85
N LEU A 38 -9.40 0.86 8.73
CA LEU A 38 -10.08 0.72 7.44
C LEU A 38 -10.21 -0.74 7.02
N MET A 39 -9.20 -1.54 7.29
CA MET A 39 -9.26 -2.96 6.92
C MET A 39 -10.32 -3.75 7.67
N ARG A 40 -10.73 -3.27 8.84
CA ARG A 40 -11.85 -3.86 9.56
C ARG A 40 -13.19 -3.51 8.94
N ALA A 41 -13.25 -2.38 8.24
CA ALA A 41 -14.49 -1.87 7.68
C ALA A 41 -14.66 -2.22 6.20
N GLU A 42 -13.57 -2.37 5.47
CA GLU A 42 -13.61 -2.58 4.02
C GLU A 42 -12.60 -3.61 3.56
N THR A 43 -12.90 -4.24 2.43
CA THR A 43 -11.98 -5.17 1.77
C THR A 43 -11.26 -4.43 0.66
N PHE A 44 -9.97 -4.64 0.54
CA PHE A 44 -9.14 -4.01 -0.47
C PHE A 44 -8.66 -5.05 -1.49
N GLU A 45 -8.51 -4.62 -2.73
CA GLU A 45 -7.97 -5.47 -3.79
C GLU A 45 -6.45 -5.40 -3.89
N LEU A 46 -5.87 -4.34 -3.31
CA LEU A 46 -4.42 -4.14 -3.31
C LEU A 46 -4.06 -3.16 -2.21
N ILE A 47 -2.91 -3.36 -1.59
CA ILE A 47 -2.36 -2.44 -0.61
C ILE A 47 -0.97 -2.03 -1.05
N LEU A 48 -0.74 -0.72 -1.13
CA LEU A 48 0.58 -0.14 -1.34
C LEU A 48 1.07 0.39 -0.01
N MET A 49 2.16 -0.15 0.49
CA MET A 49 2.65 0.15 1.83
C MET A 49 4.07 0.69 1.77
N ASP A 50 4.29 1.86 2.35
CA ASP A 50 5.62 2.41 2.50
C ASP A 50 6.34 1.70 3.64
N MET A 51 7.56 1.23 3.39
CA MET A 51 8.38 0.60 4.41
C MET A 51 9.05 1.61 5.33
N ASN A 52 9.04 2.89 4.94
CA ASN A 52 9.75 3.94 5.67
C ASN A 52 8.82 4.90 6.39
N PHE A 53 7.59 4.50 6.67
CA PHE A 53 6.65 5.39 7.35
C PHE A 53 6.98 5.57 8.82
N SER A 54 7.96 4.86 9.36
CA SER A 54 8.42 5.06 10.71
C SER A 54 9.84 5.60 10.69
N LEU A 55 10.24 6.24 11.79
CA LEU A 55 11.61 6.70 11.96
C LEU A 55 12.57 5.56 12.23
N ALA A 56 12.07 4.37 12.45
CA ALA A 56 12.91 3.18 12.63
C ALA A 56 13.55 2.81 11.30
N THR A 57 14.86 2.67 11.31
CA THR A 57 15.62 2.35 10.10
C THR A 57 15.58 0.87 9.73
N SER A 58 15.06 0.04 10.63
CA SER A 58 15.08 -1.41 10.46
C SER A 58 13.93 -1.96 9.61
N GLY A 59 12.88 -1.16 9.37
CA GLY A 59 11.70 -1.63 8.67
C GLY A 59 10.81 -2.56 9.50
N GLU A 60 11.06 -2.68 10.79
CA GLU A 60 10.30 -3.59 11.65
C GLU A 60 8.82 -3.23 11.72
N GLU A 61 8.49 -1.94 11.75
CA GLU A 61 7.09 -1.52 11.79
C GLU A 61 6.35 -1.92 10.52
N GLY A 62 7.03 -1.78 9.37
CA GLY A 62 6.45 -2.21 8.11
C GLY A 62 6.18 -3.69 8.07
N LEU A 63 7.12 -4.49 8.56
CA LEU A 63 6.94 -5.93 8.61
C LEU A 63 5.85 -6.33 9.59
N ARG A 64 5.76 -5.65 10.72
CA ARG A 64 4.70 -5.90 11.69
C ARG A 64 3.34 -5.60 11.06
N LEU A 65 3.23 -4.45 10.41
CA LEU A 65 1.98 -4.09 9.75
C LEU A 65 1.63 -5.12 8.67
N LEU A 66 2.59 -5.56 7.90
CA LEU A 66 2.36 -6.57 6.88
C LEU A 66 1.76 -7.84 7.48
N ARG A 67 2.28 -8.30 8.62
CA ARG A 67 1.74 -9.48 9.29
C ARG A 67 0.30 -9.25 9.71
N GLU A 68 0.01 -8.08 10.29
CA GLU A 68 -1.35 -7.77 10.74
C GLU A 68 -2.32 -7.67 9.56
N VAL A 69 -1.89 -7.07 8.46
CA VAL A 69 -2.68 -7.02 7.24
C VAL A 69 -3.04 -8.42 6.78
N LYS A 70 -2.08 -9.34 6.81
CA LYS A 70 -2.33 -10.70 6.36
C LYS A 70 -3.25 -11.48 7.30
N VAL A 71 -3.34 -11.07 8.55
CA VAL A 71 -4.32 -11.64 9.48
C VAL A 71 -5.74 -11.20 9.10
N PHE A 72 -5.93 -9.90 8.84
CA PHE A 72 -7.25 -9.36 8.50
C PHE A 72 -7.68 -9.69 7.08
N GLN A 73 -6.75 -9.64 6.14
CA GLN A 73 -7.04 -9.86 4.72
C GLN A 73 -5.96 -10.72 4.09
N PRO A 74 -6.02 -12.04 4.33
CA PRO A 74 -4.93 -12.93 3.93
C PRO A 74 -4.71 -13.04 2.42
N HIS A 75 -5.70 -12.69 1.63
CA HIS A 75 -5.61 -12.83 0.17
C HIS A 75 -5.27 -11.53 -0.56
N VAL A 76 -5.17 -10.40 0.15
CA VAL A 76 -4.90 -9.14 -0.49
C VAL A 76 -3.40 -9.04 -0.86
N PRO A 77 -3.07 -8.69 -2.10
CA PRO A 77 -1.66 -8.43 -2.45
C PRO A 77 -1.18 -7.15 -1.77
N VAL A 78 0.03 -7.19 -1.25
CA VAL A 78 0.68 -6.03 -0.64
C VAL A 78 1.97 -5.76 -1.39
N ILE A 79 2.11 -4.53 -1.87
CA ILE A 79 3.32 -4.09 -2.53
C ILE A 79 4.05 -3.15 -1.59
N LEU A 80 5.29 -3.50 -1.27
CA LEU A 80 6.11 -2.71 -0.37
C LEU A 80 6.89 -1.67 -1.18
N MET A 81 6.80 -0.41 -0.75
CA MET A 81 7.44 0.69 -1.43
C MET A 81 8.60 1.19 -0.58
N THR A 82 9.76 1.37 -1.20
CA THR A 82 10.94 1.90 -0.51
C THR A 82 11.42 3.21 -1.08
N ALA A 83 11.07 3.50 -2.33
CA ALA A 83 11.46 4.73 -3.02
C ALA A 83 10.54 4.94 -4.22
N TRP A 84 10.53 6.18 -4.76
CA TRP A 84 9.70 6.53 -5.91
C TRP A 84 9.87 5.59 -7.11
N GLY A 85 11.13 5.24 -7.43
CA GLY A 85 11.38 4.33 -8.53
C GLY A 85 10.74 2.97 -8.32
N SER A 86 10.71 2.53 -7.06
CA SER A 86 10.08 1.26 -6.70
C SER A 86 8.57 1.29 -6.90
N ILE A 87 7.95 2.47 -6.71
CA ILE A 87 6.51 2.60 -6.93
C ILE A 87 6.15 2.36 -8.39
N GLN A 88 6.90 2.99 -9.30
CA GLN A 88 6.66 2.77 -10.73
C GLN A 88 6.86 1.32 -11.12
N LEU A 89 7.91 0.70 -10.61
CA LEU A 89 8.16 -0.71 -10.87
C LEU A 89 7.04 -1.58 -10.30
N ALA A 90 6.53 -1.23 -9.14
CA ALA A 90 5.44 -1.97 -8.53
C ALA A 90 4.17 -1.89 -9.38
N VAL A 91 3.84 -0.70 -9.88
CA VAL A 91 2.67 -0.53 -10.74
C VAL A 91 2.83 -1.32 -12.03
N GLN A 92 4.00 -1.24 -12.65
CA GLN A 92 4.30 -2.01 -13.85
C GLN A 92 4.23 -3.50 -13.57
N GLY A 93 4.76 -3.91 -12.41
CA GLY A 93 4.74 -5.30 -12.00
C GLY A 93 3.33 -5.84 -11.79
N MET A 94 2.43 -5.01 -11.27
CA MET A 94 1.03 -5.40 -11.13
C MET A 94 0.40 -5.68 -12.49
N GLN A 95 0.66 -4.79 -13.44
CA GLN A 95 0.08 -4.94 -14.78
C GLN A 95 0.63 -6.16 -15.50
N ALA A 96 1.91 -6.45 -15.30
CA ALA A 96 2.55 -7.60 -15.90
C ALA A 96 2.43 -8.85 -15.02
N GLY A 97 2.45 -8.66 -13.71
CA GLY A 97 2.48 -9.75 -12.74
C GLY A 97 1.25 -10.60 -12.71
N ARG A 98 0.15 -10.10 -13.23
CA ARG A 98 -1.05 -10.92 -13.42
C ARG A 98 -0.77 -12.10 -14.34
N LEU A 99 0.28 -11.99 -15.12
CA LEU A 99 0.66 -13.04 -16.05
C LEU A 99 1.55 -14.09 -15.39
N THR A 100 2.19 -13.72 -14.29
CA THR A 100 3.18 -14.58 -13.65
C THR A 100 2.78 -15.05 -12.26
N SER A 101 1.84 -14.40 -11.67
CA SER A 101 1.39 -14.74 -10.32
C SER A 101 0.35 -15.83 -10.30
#